data_2cd5aed372c67ecad1852ce57cf0c932
#
_entry.id   2cd5aed372c67ecad1852ce57cf0c932
#
_cell.length_a   1.000
_cell.length_b   1.000
_cell.length_c   1.000
_cell.angle_alpha   90.00
_cell.angle_beta   90.00
_cell.angle_gamma   90.00
#
_symmetry.space_group_name_H-M   'P 1'
#
loop_
_entity.id
_entity.type
_entity.pdbx_description
1 polymer ?
#
loop_
_entity_poly.entity_id
_entity_poly.type
_entity_poly.pdbx_seq_one_letter_code
_entity_poly.pdbx_strand_id
1 'polypeptide(L)'
;MPRTNRFRKKTSDRSGFDYLERELIKEDGVWIGPDERDDPPPSKLSLGGEGDISRGSYFRDSTSTAIDSDRENPTFYITAAGGITPNYDHPYMRVTGSNGAITITANPRISVGIEGKVLTLFCTDSNITINNGNGVATVASQSLVMRSGSVAVFMYNTGDTAWKETSRVSEQFGIGG
;
A
#
# COMPACT_ATOMS: atom_id res chain seq x y z
N MET A 1 -41.90 17.90 58.23
CA MET A 1 -40.90 17.45 57.20
C MET A 1 -41.68 16.94 56.00
N PRO A 2 -41.47 17.50 54.79
CA PRO A 2 -42.19 17.00 53.62
C PRO A 2 -41.66 15.60 53.29
N ARG A 3 -42.57 14.63 53.21
CA ARG A 3 -42.27 13.28 52.74
C ARG A 3 -41.95 13.38 51.25
N THR A 4 -40.69 13.29 50.88
CA THR A 4 -40.24 13.15 49.50
C THR A 4 -40.90 11.89 48.93
N ASN A 5 -41.70 12.08 47.91
CA ASN A 5 -42.44 10.99 47.23
C ASN A 5 -41.43 10.11 46.49
N ARG A 6 -40.98 9.03 47.16
CA ARG A 6 -39.91 8.11 46.64
C ARG A 6 -40.33 7.31 45.38
N PHE A 7 -41.56 7.53 44.94
CA PHE A 7 -42.18 6.74 43.84
C PHE A 7 -42.62 7.64 42.67
N ARG A 8 -42.06 8.87 42.60
CA ARG A 8 -42.36 9.72 41.45
C ARG A 8 -41.84 9.06 40.18
N LYS A 9 -42.74 8.82 39.22
CA LYS A 9 -42.43 8.33 37.90
C LYS A 9 -42.23 9.50 36.95
N LYS A 10 -41.33 9.34 36.01
CA LYS A 10 -41.09 10.25 34.90
C LYS A 10 -40.86 9.42 33.64
N THR A 11 -41.43 9.89 32.55
CA THR A 11 -41.27 9.23 31.24
C THR A 11 -39.89 9.49 30.66
N SER A 12 -39.27 8.47 30.10
CA SER A 12 -38.05 8.62 29.32
C SER A 12 -38.35 9.40 28.03
N ASP A 13 -37.51 10.34 27.72
CA ASP A 13 -37.64 11.15 26.50
C ASP A 13 -37.31 10.30 25.24
N ARG A 14 -36.68 9.16 25.42
CA ARG A 14 -36.25 8.30 24.33
C ARG A 14 -37.23 7.22 23.96
N SER A 15 -37.61 6.40 24.91
CA SER A 15 -38.51 5.24 24.68
C SER A 15 -39.97 5.52 24.96
N GLY A 16 -40.25 6.58 25.73
CA GLY A 16 -41.60 6.85 26.21
C GLY A 16 -42.07 5.94 27.38
N PHE A 17 -41.17 5.11 27.93
CA PHE A 17 -41.48 4.29 29.09
C PHE A 17 -41.35 5.07 30.39
N ASP A 18 -42.17 4.68 31.40
CA ASP A 18 -42.16 5.29 32.73
C ASP A 18 -41.14 4.61 33.65
N TYR A 19 -40.18 5.36 34.10
CA TYR A 19 -39.19 4.94 35.11
C TYR A 19 -39.38 5.71 36.41
N LEU A 20 -38.81 5.25 37.51
CA LEU A 20 -38.71 6.05 38.70
C LEU A 20 -37.74 7.22 38.42
N GLU A 21 -38.13 8.42 38.80
CA GLU A 21 -37.33 9.66 38.52
C GLU A 21 -35.86 9.54 38.94
N ARG A 22 -35.57 8.76 39.98
CA ARG A 22 -34.23 8.46 40.48
C ARG A 22 -33.40 7.55 39.59
N GLU A 23 -34.04 6.82 38.69
CA GLU A 23 -33.42 5.83 37.80
C GLU A 23 -33.09 6.46 36.45
N LEU A 24 -33.73 7.55 36.12
CA LEU A 24 -33.47 8.26 34.88
C LEU A 24 -32.10 8.98 34.94
N ILE A 25 -31.36 8.82 33.85
CA ILE A 25 -30.07 9.47 33.66
C ILE A 25 -30.24 10.58 32.61
N LYS A 26 -29.59 11.71 32.81
CA LYS A 26 -29.60 12.79 31.83
C LYS A 26 -28.37 12.64 30.92
N GLU A 27 -28.59 12.33 29.67
CA GLU A 27 -27.54 12.21 28.66
C GLU A 27 -27.85 13.18 27.49
N ASP A 28 -26.89 14.03 27.15
CA ASP A 28 -27.02 15.05 26.10
C ASP A 28 -28.28 15.93 26.17
N GLY A 29 -28.77 16.18 27.40
CA GLY A 29 -29.93 17.00 27.65
C GLY A 29 -31.27 16.24 27.71
N VAL A 30 -31.28 14.97 27.39
CA VAL A 30 -32.44 14.07 27.33
C VAL A 30 -32.45 13.15 28.55
N TRP A 31 -33.63 12.85 29.09
CA TRP A 31 -33.78 11.88 30.19
C TRP A 31 -34.00 10.49 29.60
N ILE A 32 -33.12 9.55 29.90
CA ILE A 32 -33.14 8.18 29.41
C ILE A 32 -33.23 7.17 30.55
N GLY A 33 -33.85 6.01 30.30
CA GLY A 33 -33.86 4.89 31.22
C GLY A 33 -32.49 4.21 31.35
N PRO A 34 -32.27 3.45 32.45
CA PRO A 34 -30.98 2.80 32.69
C PRO A 34 -30.61 1.75 31.64
N ASP A 35 -31.63 1.14 31.03
CA ASP A 35 -31.54 0.13 29.99
C ASP A 35 -31.50 0.71 28.56
N GLU A 36 -31.68 2.04 28.44
CA GLU A 36 -31.70 2.75 27.17
C GLU A 36 -30.35 3.47 26.89
N ARG A 37 -29.40 3.31 27.78
CA ARG A 37 -28.10 3.90 27.63
C ARG A 37 -27.38 3.29 26.43
N ASP A 38 -27.08 4.13 25.48
CA ASP A 38 -26.26 3.69 24.36
C ASP A 38 -24.83 3.41 24.83
N ASP A 39 -24.21 2.44 24.19
CA ASP A 39 -22.77 2.33 24.24
C ASP A 39 -22.15 3.67 23.81
N PRO A 40 -21.11 4.14 24.49
CA PRO A 40 -20.49 5.39 24.12
C PRO A 40 -20.16 5.40 22.63
N PRO A 41 -20.41 6.53 21.94
CA PRO A 41 -20.17 6.60 20.52
C PRO A 41 -18.73 6.18 20.21
N PRO A 42 -18.46 5.61 19.03
CA PRO A 42 -17.13 5.10 18.64
C PRO A 42 -16.00 6.07 18.87
N SER A 43 -16.29 7.37 18.86
CA SER A 43 -15.32 8.44 19.17
C SER A 43 -14.92 8.52 20.65
N LYS A 44 -15.74 7.94 21.55
CA LYS A 44 -15.48 7.87 22.99
C LYS A 44 -15.01 6.46 23.43
N LEU A 45 -15.08 5.50 22.53
CA LEU A 45 -14.41 4.22 22.73
C LEU A 45 -12.91 4.54 22.68
N SER A 46 -12.23 4.34 23.77
CA SER A 46 -10.77 4.33 23.80
C SER A 46 -10.35 3.30 22.73
N LEU A 47 -9.89 3.80 21.61
CA LEU A 47 -9.33 2.99 20.56
C LEU A 47 -8.05 2.38 21.13
N GLY A 48 -8.22 1.17 21.61
CA GLY A 48 -7.11 0.35 21.95
C GLY A 48 -6.41 0.70 23.25
N GLY A 49 -6.36 -0.27 24.11
CA GLY A 49 -5.14 -0.48 24.84
C GLY A 49 -4.00 -0.67 23.83
N GLU A 50 -2.80 -0.63 24.31
CA GLU A 50 -1.51 -0.69 23.56
C GLU A 50 -1.36 -1.77 22.46
N GLY A 51 -2.43 -2.51 22.13
CA GLY A 51 -2.45 -3.57 21.11
C GLY A 51 -3.05 -3.18 19.76
N ASP A 52 -3.69 -2.01 19.61
CA ASP A 52 -4.35 -1.64 18.33
C ASP A 52 -3.51 -0.68 17.48
N ILE A 53 -2.20 -0.85 17.53
CA ILE A 53 -1.24 -0.13 16.68
C ILE A 53 -1.50 -0.43 15.19
N SER A 54 -2.14 -1.57 14.89
CA SER A 54 -2.43 -1.94 13.51
C SER A 54 -3.48 -1.07 12.84
N ARG A 55 -4.43 -0.49 13.60
CA ARG A 55 -5.42 0.44 13.04
C ARG A 55 -4.89 1.85 12.87
N GLY A 56 -3.93 2.27 13.67
CA GLY A 56 -3.25 3.56 13.51
C GLY A 56 -2.47 3.67 12.20
N SER A 57 -2.10 2.54 11.62
CA SER A 57 -1.37 2.54 10.35
C SER A 57 -2.25 2.78 9.12
N TYR A 58 -3.57 2.61 9.25
CA TYR A 58 -4.50 2.88 8.15
C TYR A 58 -4.99 4.32 8.11
N PHE A 59 -5.03 5.00 9.24
CA PHE A 59 -5.22 6.44 9.28
C PHE A 59 -3.83 7.07 9.36
N ARG A 60 -3.26 7.35 8.22
CA ARG A 60 -2.07 8.19 8.15
C ARG A 60 -2.39 9.46 8.91
N ASP A 61 -1.73 9.64 10.03
CA ASP A 61 -1.70 10.93 10.68
C ASP A 61 -1.18 11.92 9.65
N SER A 62 -2.05 12.84 9.25
CA SER A 62 -1.72 13.87 8.26
C SER A 62 -0.59 14.79 8.73
N THR A 63 -0.13 14.62 9.97
CA THR A 63 1.02 15.33 10.54
C THR A 63 2.33 14.57 10.36
N SER A 64 2.29 13.30 9.97
CA SER A 64 3.48 12.56 9.57
C SER A 64 3.93 13.02 8.19
N THR A 65 4.61 14.15 8.15
CA THR A 65 5.30 14.66 6.95
C THR A 65 6.55 13.85 6.59
N ALA A 66 6.90 12.88 7.38
CA ALA A 66 7.85 11.86 7.00
C ALA A 66 7.12 10.79 6.17
N ILE A 67 6.74 11.14 4.94
CA ILE A 67 6.64 10.16 3.89
C ILE A 67 8.03 9.56 3.85
N ASP A 68 8.15 8.33 4.34
CA ASP A 68 9.38 7.56 4.20
C ASP A 68 9.51 7.24 2.70
N SER A 69 9.98 8.25 1.94
CA SER A 69 10.14 8.19 0.50
C SER A 69 11.06 7.03 0.10
N ASP A 70 11.86 6.56 1.06
CA ASP A 70 12.74 5.42 0.86
C ASP A 70 11.99 4.08 0.95
N ARG A 71 10.83 4.03 1.60
CA ARG A 71 9.99 2.83 1.64
C ARG A 71 9.06 2.70 0.44
N GLU A 72 8.64 3.82 -0.16
CA GLU A 72 7.60 3.77 -1.19
C GLU A 72 8.13 3.37 -2.56
N ASN A 73 9.40 3.65 -2.90
CA ASN A 73 10.01 3.22 -4.17
C ASN A 73 11.55 3.25 -4.09
N PRO A 74 12.18 2.29 -3.43
CA PRO A 74 13.64 2.24 -3.40
C PRO A 74 14.19 2.08 -4.82
N THR A 75 15.29 2.79 -5.08
CA THR A 75 16.05 2.59 -6.33
C THR A 75 16.99 1.40 -6.13
N PHE A 76 16.86 0.40 -6.98
CA PHE A 76 17.68 -0.81 -6.94
C PHE A 76 18.91 -0.64 -7.85
N TYR A 77 20.08 -0.82 -7.27
CA TYR A 77 21.32 -0.82 -8.02
C TYR A 77 21.52 -2.17 -8.67
N ILE A 78 21.57 -2.18 -10.00
CA ILE A 78 21.77 -3.38 -10.79
C ILE A 78 23.24 -3.51 -11.15
N THR A 79 23.78 -4.71 -10.96
CA THR A 79 25.11 -5.05 -11.44
C THR A 79 25.01 -6.06 -12.58
N ALA A 80 26.02 -6.10 -13.45
CA ALA A 80 26.02 -7.03 -14.58
C ALA A 80 25.85 -8.49 -14.14
N ALA A 81 26.54 -8.91 -13.10
CA ALA A 81 26.50 -10.29 -12.60
C ALA A 81 25.34 -10.56 -11.63
N GLY A 82 24.80 -9.54 -10.99
CA GLY A 82 23.76 -9.69 -9.96
C GLY A 82 22.35 -9.95 -10.51
N GLY A 83 22.10 -9.51 -11.71
CA GLY A 83 20.76 -9.61 -12.30
C GLY A 83 19.72 -8.74 -11.59
N ILE A 84 18.45 -9.02 -11.86
CA ILE A 84 17.31 -8.33 -11.26
C ILE A 84 16.55 -9.32 -10.38
N THR A 85 16.35 -8.99 -9.11
CA THR A 85 15.51 -9.78 -8.20
C THR A 85 14.20 -9.02 -7.99
N PRO A 86 13.07 -9.51 -8.53
CA PRO A 86 11.77 -8.87 -8.35
C PRO A 86 11.38 -8.81 -6.88
N ASN A 87 10.85 -7.67 -6.48
CA ASN A 87 10.15 -7.55 -5.21
C ASN A 87 8.65 -7.77 -5.47
N TYR A 88 8.10 -8.88 -4.96
CA TYR A 88 6.70 -9.23 -5.23
C TYR A 88 5.68 -8.36 -4.50
N ASP A 89 6.11 -7.65 -3.49
CA ASP A 89 5.28 -6.67 -2.78
C ASP A 89 5.18 -5.35 -3.56
N HIS A 90 6.17 -5.12 -4.44
CA HIS A 90 6.25 -3.92 -5.27
C HIS A 90 6.50 -4.31 -6.73
N PRO A 91 5.45 -4.48 -7.54
CA PRO A 91 5.59 -4.87 -8.96
C PRO A 91 6.28 -3.79 -9.81
N TYR A 92 6.44 -2.57 -9.26
CA TYR A 92 7.17 -1.48 -9.86
C TYR A 92 8.52 -1.32 -9.18
N MET A 93 9.59 -1.39 -9.95
CA MET A 93 10.96 -1.24 -9.46
C MET A 93 11.68 -0.13 -10.21
N ARG A 94 12.23 0.81 -9.46
CA ARG A 94 13.18 1.79 -10.00
C ARG A 94 14.56 1.16 -10.02
N VAL A 95 15.21 1.15 -11.18
CA VAL A 95 16.50 0.50 -11.37
C VAL A 95 17.53 1.47 -11.91
N THR A 96 18.77 1.31 -11.50
CA THR A 96 19.90 2.05 -12.00
C THR A 96 21.15 1.17 -12.10
N GLY A 97 22.04 1.45 -13.04
CA GLY A 97 23.35 0.83 -13.09
C GLY A 97 24.30 1.51 -12.10
N SER A 98 25.14 0.75 -11.44
CA SER A 98 25.98 1.24 -10.35
C SER A 98 27.10 2.21 -10.78
N ASN A 99 27.41 2.40 -12.04
CA ASN A 99 28.40 3.37 -12.52
C ASN A 99 28.33 3.54 -14.06
N GLY A 100 27.14 3.70 -14.60
CA GLY A 100 26.96 3.92 -16.04
C GLY A 100 26.28 2.76 -16.75
N ALA A 101 26.57 2.63 -18.05
CA ALA A 101 25.93 1.61 -18.88
C ALA A 101 26.34 0.19 -18.46
N ILE A 102 25.38 -0.69 -18.23
CA ILE A 102 25.63 -2.09 -17.89
C ILE A 102 24.84 -3.03 -18.79
N THR A 103 25.40 -4.20 -19.07
CA THR A 103 24.67 -5.33 -19.68
C THR A 103 24.54 -6.44 -18.65
N ILE A 104 23.32 -6.88 -18.39
CA ILE A 104 23.08 -7.96 -17.43
C ILE A 104 23.54 -9.29 -18.02
N THR A 105 24.53 -9.90 -17.38
CA THR A 105 25.12 -11.20 -17.73
C THR A 105 24.67 -12.32 -16.82
N ALA A 106 23.95 -12.01 -15.74
CA ALA A 106 23.41 -13.01 -14.82
C ALA A 106 22.59 -14.10 -15.51
N ASN A 107 22.54 -15.27 -14.91
CA ASN A 107 21.70 -16.37 -15.35
C ASN A 107 20.94 -16.98 -14.15
N PRO A 108 19.62 -16.77 -14.00
CA PRO A 108 18.78 -15.96 -14.89
C PRO A 108 19.05 -14.44 -14.77
N ARG A 109 18.75 -13.68 -15.82
CA ARG A 109 18.88 -12.21 -15.82
C ARG A 109 17.90 -11.52 -14.89
N ILE A 110 16.69 -12.08 -14.82
CA ILE A 110 15.68 -11.71 -13.84
C ILE A 110 15.35 -13.01 -13.09
N SER A 111 15.40 -12.96 -11.76
CA SER A 111 15.15 -14.15 -10.92
C SER A 111 13.78 -14.76 -11.23
N VAL A 112 13.65 -16.06 -11.00
CA VAL A 112 12.44 -16.84 -11.26
C VAL A 112 11.23 -16.18 -10.62
N GLY A 113 10.15 -16.06 -11.38
CA GLY A 113 8.91 -15.43 -10.98
C GLY A 113 7.84 -16.40 -10.53
N ILE A 114 6.65 -15.88 -10.35
CA ILE A 114 5.41 -16.61 -10.09
C ILE A 114 4.48 -16.38 -11.29
N GLU A 115 3.79 -17.42 -11.75
CA GLU A 115 2.89 -17.34 -12.91
C GLU A 115 1.98 -16.12 -12.89
N GLY A 116 1.95 -15.40 -14.00
CA GLY A 116 1.11 -14.21 -14.20
C GLY A 116 1.54 -12.96 -13.41
N LYS A 117 2.60 -13.03 -12.60
CA LYS A 117 3.13 -11.84 -11.94
C LYS A 117 3.69 -10.86 -12.96
N VAL A 118 3.40 -9.59 -12.71
CA VAL A 118 3.88 -8.46 -13.52
C VAL A 118 5.02 -7.78 -12.82
N LEU A 119 6.05 -7.40 -13.57
CA LEU A 119 7.20 -6.61 -13.13
C LEU A 119 7.32 -5.40 -14.06
N THR A 120 7.26 -4.22 -13.49
CA THR A 120 7.50 -2.97 -14.20
C THR A 120 8.86 -2.41 -13.78
N LEU A 121 9.76 -2.27 -14.72
CA LEU A 121 11.07 -1.66 -14.52
C LEU A 121 11.08 -0.23 -15.02
N PHE A 122 11.53 0.69 -14.20
CA PHE A 122 11.76 2.09 -14.55
C PHE A 122 13.25 2.40 -14.38
N CYS A 123 13.92 2.78 -15.46
CA CYS A 123 15.32 3.13 -15.42
C CYS A 123 15.51 4.61 -15.03
N THR A 124 16.26 4.88 -13.97
CA THR A 124 16.39 6.24 -13.43
C THR A 124 17.41 7.10 -14.15
N ASP A 125 18.61 6.57 -14.34
CA ASP A 125 19.76 7.40 -14.79
C ASP A 125 20.80 6.68 -15.66
N SER A 126 20.69 5.37 -15.82
CA SER A 126 21.71 4.55 -16.49
C SER A 126 21.18 3.81 -17.69
N ASN A 127 22.07 3.44 -18.62
CA ASN A 127 21.72 2.52 -19.68
C ASN A 127 21.84 1.08 -19.18
N ILE A 128 20.71 0.40 -19.02
CA ILE A 128 20.66 -1.00 -18.63
C ILE A 128 20.26 -1.83 -19.86
N THR A 129 21.13 -2.75 -20.26
CA THR A 129 20.85 -3.67 -21.37
C THR A 129 20.45 -5.04 -20.85
N ILE A 130 19.25 -5.48 -21.22
CA ILE A 130 18.72 -6.81 -20.93
C ILE A 130 18.63 -7.57 -22.25
N ASN A 131 19.51 -8.56 -22.45
CA ASN A 131 19.48 -9.37 -23.65
C ASN A 131 18.36 -10.40 -23.60
N ASN A 132 17.89 -10.85 -24.73
CA ASN A 132 16.99 -12.01 -24.83
C ASN A 132 17.66 -13.28 -24.31
N GLY A 133 16.87 -14.21 -23.75
CA GLY A 133 17.36 -15.47 -23.19
C GLY A 133 17.65 -15.41 -21.69
N ASN A 134 18.11 -16.52 -21.12
CA ASN A 134 18.42 -16.66 -19.67
C ASN A 134 17.30 -16.14 -18.75
N GLY A 135 16.09 -16.69 -18.94
CA GLY A 135 14.93 -16.33 -18.12
C GLY A 135 14.20 -15.04 -18.54
N VAL A 136 14.56 -14.45 -19.69
CA VAL A 136 13.91 -13.26 -20.26
C VAL A 136 13.60 -13.47 -21.72
N ALA A 137 12.38 -13.22 -22.12
CA ALA A 137 11.94 -13.19 -23.51
C ALA A 137 11.56 -11.75 -23.87
N THR A 138 12.42 -11.10 -24.63
CA THR A 138 12.20 -9.72 -25.09
C THR A 138 11.41 -9.70 -26.40
N VAL A 139 10.76 -8.56 -26.67
CA VAL A 139 10.02 -8.37 -27.94
C VAL A 139 10.95 -8.54 -29.13
N ALA A 140 10.49 -9.34 -30.11
CA ALA A 140 11.24 -9.68 -31.31
C ALA A 140 12.63 -10.28 -31.06
N SER A 141 12.86 -10.86 -29.87
CA SER A 141 14.16 -11.42 -29.44
C SER A 141 15.33 -10.43 -29.50
N GLN A 142 15.03 -9.14 -29.50
CA GLN A 142 16.04 -8.08 -29.50
C GLN A 142 16.42 -7.67 -28.09
N SER A 143 17.65 -7.22 -27.90
CA SER A 143 18.06 -6.65 -26.62
C SER A 143 17.21 -5.43 -26.25
N LEU A 144 16.81 -5.37 -25.01
CA LEU A 144 16.13 -4.23 -24.43
C LEU A 144 17.22 -3.30 -23.86
N VAL A 145 17.34 -2.09 -24.39
CA VAL A 145 18.19 -1.06 -23.83
C VAL A 145 17.31 -0.02 -23.14
N MET A 146 17.43 0.05 -21.82
CA MET A 146 16.72 1.00 -20.99
C MET A 146 17.64 2.18 -20.68
N ARG A 147 17.17 3.39 -20.96
CA ARG A 147 17.82 4.66 -20.62
C ARG A 147 17.06 5.35 -19.51
N SER A 148 17.57 6.47 -19.03
CA SER A 148 16.83 7.31 -18.07
C SER A 148 15.42 7.60 -18.58
N GLY A 149 14.42 7.39 -17.74
CA GLY A 149 13.00 7.53 -18.07
C GLY A 149 12.36 6.34 -18.80
N SER A 150 13.15 5.36 -19.27
CA SER A 150 12.59 4.16 -19.93
C SER A 150 11.80 3.29 -18.96
N VAL A 151 10.70 2.76 -19.46
CA VAL A 151 9.84 1.79 -18.74
C VAL A 151 9.76 0.51 -19.56
N ALA A 152 9.88 -0.64 -18.90
CA ALA A 152 9.63 -1.94 -19.48
C ALA A 152 8.74 -2.77 -18.56
N VAL A 153 7.77 -3.45 -19.14
CA VAL A 153 6.83 -4.30 -18.41
C VAL A 153 7.01 -5.75 -18.84
N PHE A 154 7.14 -6.61 -17.86
CA PHE A 154 7.30 -8.05 -18.04
C PHE A 154 6.20 -8.79 -17.31
N MET A 155 5.80 -9.94 -17.82
CA MET A 155 4.94 -10.90 -17.16
C MET A 155 5.63 -12.26 -17.09
N TYR A 156 5.63 -12.88 -15.92
CA TYR A 156 6.23 -14.21 -15.77
C TYR A 156 5.32 -15.30 -16.33
N ASN A 157 5.92 -16.22 -17.08
CA ASN A 157 5.28 -17.40 -17.58
C ASN A 157 6.04 -18.63 -17.11
N THR A 158 5.39 -19.46 -16.31
CA THR A 158 5.98 -20.68 -15.75
C THR A 158 6.27 -21.73 -16.81
N GLY A 159 5.42 -21.83 -17.85
CA GLY A 159 5.60 -22.78 -18.94
C GLY A 159 6.90 -22.59 -19.70
N ASP A 160 7.32 -21.33 -19.85
CA ASP A 160 8.59 -21.00 -20.52
C ASP A 160 9.71 -20.72 -19.51
N THR A 161 9.39 -20.72 -18.23
CA THR A 161 10.32 -20.33 -17.13
C THR A 161 11.00 -18.99 -17.42
N ALA A 162 10.23 -18.03 -17.92
CA ALA A 162 10.77 -16.75 -18.38
C ALA A 162 9.83 -15.57 -18.11
N TRP A 163 10.44 -14.42 -17.92
CA TRP A 163 9.79 -13.13 -17.95
C TRP A 163 9.60 -12.68 -19.39
N LYS A 164 8.35 -12.58 -19.83
CA LYS A 164 8.00 -12.11 -21.16
C LYS A 164 7.78 -10.62 -21.15
N GLU A 165 8.52 -9.90 -21.97
CA GLU A 165 8.28 -8.48 -22.18
C GLU A 165 6.93 -8.28 -22.87
N THR A 166 6.06 -7.52 -22.24
CA THR A 166 4.71 -7.21 -22.73
C THR A 166 4.62 -5.83 -23.34
N SER A 167 5.41 -4.87 -22.81
CA SER A 167 5.50 -3.54 -23.38
C SER A 167 6.81 -2.85 -22.99
N ARG A 168 7.19 -1.86 -23.80
CA ARG A 168 8.29 -0.95 -23.50
C ARG A 168 7.92 0.46 -23.93
N VAL A 169 8.36 1.43 -23.14
CA VAL A 169 8.38 2.84 -23.49
C VAL A 169 9.83 3.29 -23.40
N SER A 170 10.42 3.58 -24.54
CA SER A 170 11.73 4.25 -24.60
C SER A 170 11.46 5.74 -24.81
N GLU A 171 11.86 6.57 -23.88
CA GLU A 171 11.84 7.99 -24.12
C GLU A 171 12.82 8.34 -25.26
N GLN A 172 12.29 8.40 -26.47
CA GLN A 172 12.86 9.22 -27.52
C GLN A 172 11.97 10.45 -27.68
N PHE A 173 11.86 11.25 -26.63
CA PHE A 173 11.45 12.62 -26.84
C PHE A 173 12.68 13.38 -27.37
N GLY A 174 12.96 13.17 -28.63
CA GLY A 174 13.72 14.13 -29.40
C GLY A 174 12.88 15.40 -29.46
N ILE A 175 13.15 16.33 -28.56
CA ILE A 175 12.88 17.74 -28.83
C ILE A 175 13.83 18.07 -29.93
N GLY A 176 13.36 17.97 -31.18
CA GLY A 176 14.05 18.53 -32.30
C GLY A 176 14.16 20.05 -32.07
N GLY A 177 15.38 20.53 -31.84
CA GLY A 177 15.72 21.92 -31.91
C GLY A 177 15.90 22.36 -33.35
#